data_dff5f1639487e7d09e6fd9b141f850f6
#
_entry.id   dff5f1639487e7d09e6fd9b141f850f6
#
_cell.length_a   1.000
_cell.length_b   1.000
_cell.length_c   1.000
_cell.angle_alpha   90.00
_cell.angle_beta   90.00
_cell.angle_gamma   90.00
#
_symmetry.space_group_name_H-M   'P 1'
#
loop_
_entity.id
_entity.type
_entity.pdbx_description
1 polymer ?
#
loop_
_entity_poly.entity_id
_entity_poly.type
_entity_poly.pdbx_seq_one_letter_code
_entity_poly.pdbx_strand_id
1 'polypeptide(L)'
;MTSSSAARRIPLDLAKRTGFLLGFLFICLFLSPARASDDLQEIKRCRSIIAEAAFLVELWSQGDVTDIFARGFLETAEEQLASSVDNPDLDAGVRDELKAASLALEARDAGVLRQISNELYARERQG
;
A
#
# COMPACT_ATOMS: atom_id res chain seq x y z
N MET A 1 -41.31 -0.88 -0.98
CA MET A 1 -40.91 -1.25 -2.28
C MET A 1 -39.81 -0.40 -2.80
N THR A 2 -40.03 0.87 -2.88
CA THR A 2 -38.98 1.75 -3.33
C THR A 2 -37.75 1.65 -2.47
N SER A 3 -37.94 1.43 -1.20
CA SER A 3 -36.79 1.32 -0.32
C SER A 3 -35.99 0.09 -0.63
N SER A 4 -36.60 -0.98 -1.08
CA SER A 4 -35.83 -2.15 -1.40
C SER A 4 -35.02 -1.97 -2.68
N SER A 5 -35.52 -1.20 -3.62
CA SER A 5 -34.73 -0.87 -4.79
C SER A 5 -33.52 -0.05 -4.42
N ALA A 6 -33.73 0.93 -3.57
CA ALA A 6 -32.64 1.77 -3.12
C ALA A 6 -31.63 0.94 -2.35
N ALA A 7 -32.13 0.00 -1.57
CA ALA A 7 -31.26 -0.87 -0.81
C ALA A 7 -30.40 -1.73 -1.71
N ARG A 8 -30.91 -2.12 -2.85
CA ARG A 8 -30.10 -2.89 -3.75
C ARG A 8 -29.01 -2.07 -4.38
N ARG A 9 -29.30 -0.84 -4.67
CA ARG A 9 -28.30 0.03 -5.26
C ARG A 9 -27.17 0.30 -4.31
N ILE A 10 -27.51 0.56 -3.07
CA ILE A 10 -26.51 0.80 -2.06
C ILE A 10 -25.54 -0.36 -1.90
N PRO A 11 -26.00 -1.60 -1.85
CA PRO A 11 -25.05 -2.71 -1.72
C PRO A 11 -24.05 -2.81 -2.86
N LEU A 12 -24.43 -2.46 -4.06
CA LEU A 12 -23.49 -2.48 -5.16
C LEU A 12 -22.37 -1.50 -4.97
N ASP A 13 -22.71 -0.29 -4.56
CA ASP A 13 -21.69 0.70 -4.28
C ASP A 13 -20.84 0.27 -3.10
N LEU A 14 -21.47 -0.29 -2.10
CA LEU A 14 -20.75 -0.77 -0.94
C LEU A 14 -19.83 -1.92 -1.31
N ALA A 15 -20.24 -2.76 -2.25
CA ALA A 15 -19.40 -3.86 -2.67
C ALA A 15 -18.10 -3.36 -3.28
N LYS A 16 -18.16 -2.32 -4.08
CA LYS A 16 -16.95 -1.74 -4.63
C LYS A 16 -16.06 -1.17 -3.55
N ARG A 17 -16.66 -0.42 -2.64
CA ARG A 17 -15.91 0.17 -1.55
C ARG A 17 -15.43 -0.88 -0.58
N THR A 18 -16.23 -1.90 -0.37
CA THR A 18 -15.86 -2.98 0.52
C THR A 18 -14.67 -3.73 -0.02
N GLY A 19 -14.62 -3.95 -1.33
CA GLY A 19 -13.46 -4.60 -1.91
C GLY A 19 -12.20 -3.82 -1.67
N PHE A 20 -12.30 -2.50 -1.76
CA PHE A 20 -11.17 -1.64 -1.51
C PHE A 20 -10.79 -1.65 -0.03
N LEU A 21 -11.78 -1.58 0.83
CA LEU A 21 -11.55 -1.63 2.27
C LEU A 21 -10.99 -2.98 2.69
N LEU A 22 -11.43 -4.05 2.06
CA LEU A 22 -10.89 -5.36 2.36
C LEU A 22 -9.41 -5.44 2.02
N GLY A 23 -9.02 -4.84 0.92
CA GLY A 23 -7.61 -4.76 0.57
C GLY A 23 -6.82 -4.03 1.65
N PHE A 24 -7.38 -2.94 2.15
CA PHE A 24 -6.74 -2.18 3.19
C PHE A 24 -6.66 -2.97 4.48
N LEU A 25 -7.74 -3.65 4.84
CA LEU A 25 -7.76 -4.49 6.03
C LEU A 25 -6.78 -5.64 5.90
N PHE A 26 -6.65 -6.17 4.72
CA PHE A 26 -5.72 -7.24 4.47
C PHE A 26 -4.29 -6.79 4.76
N ILE A 27 -3.95 -5.60 4.36
CA ILE A 27 -2.65 -5.02 4.67
C ILE A 27 -2.47 -4.87 6.17
N CYS A 28 -3.51 -4.41 6.84
CA CYS A 28 -3.44 -4.26 8.29
C CYS A 28 -3.22 -5.59 8.98
N LEU A 29 -3.89 -6.63 8.52
CA LEU A 29 -3.69 -7.94 9.09
C LEU A 29 -2.29 -8.45 8.84
N PHE A 30 -1.76 -8.13 7.68
CA PHE A 30 -0.40 -8.48 7.36
C PHE A 30 0.58 -7.82 8.30
N LEU A 31 0.27 -6.60 8.70
CA LEU A 31 1.13 -5.85 9.58
C LEU A 31 1.06 -6.32 11.01
N SER A 32 -0.09 -6.81 11.41
CA SER A 32 -0.28 -7.06 12.80
C SER A 32 0.62 -8.11 13.39
N PRO A 33 0.87 -9.20 12.82
CA PRO A 33 1.64 -10.18 13.53
C PRO A 33 3.05 -10.05 13.36
N ALA A 34 3.53 -9.11 13.34
CA ALA A 34 4.83 -8.88 13.22
C ALA A 34 5.72 -9.80 13.89
N ARG A 35 5.97 -10.84 13.60
CA ARG A 35 6.94 -11.57 14.11
C ARG A 35 8.14 -11.22 13.53
N ALA A 36 8.25 -10.43 13.13
CA ALA A 36 9.15 -9.65 12.70
C ALA A 36 10.47 -9.99 12.41
N SER A 37 11.07 -10.57 12.94
CA SER A 37 12.40 -10.65 12.79
C SER A 37 12.81 -11.16 11.48
N ASP A 38 11.94 -11.45 10.66
CA ASP A 38 12.31 -12.02 9.41
C ASP A 38 12.40 -10.90 8.37
N ASP A 39 13.58 -10.68 7.82
CA ASP A 39 13.79 -9.67 6.80
C ASP A 39 12.88 -9.89 5.60
N LEU A 40 12.64 -11.14 5.26
CA LEU A 40 11.79 -11.45 4.13
C LEU A 40 10.36 -10.98 4.36
N GLN A 41 9.87 -11.14 5.58
CA GLN A 41 8.54 -10.66 5.94
C GLN A 41 8.47 -9.14 5.86
N GLU A 42 9.52 -8.47 6.29
CA GLU A 42 9.57 -7.02 6.23
C GLU A 42 9.57 -6.54 4.79
N ILE A 43 10.33 -7.21 3.93
CA ILE A 43 10.36 -6.86 2.51
C ILE A 43 8.99 -7.07 1.88
N LYS A 44 8.33 -8.18 2.20
CA LYS A 44 7.00 -8.45 1.67
C LYS A 44 6.00 -7.39 2.10
N ARG A 45 6.07 -7.00 3.35
CA ARG A 45 5.18 -5.98 3.88
C ARG A 45 5.38 -4.66 3.16
N CYS A 46 6.63 -4.24 3.03
CA CYS A 46 6.94 -2.98 2.36
C CYS A 46 6.54 -3.01 0.90
N ARG A 47 6.78 -4.14 0.23
CA ARG A 47 6.38 -4.28 -1.16
C ARG A 47 4.87 -4.13 -1.33
N SER A 48 4.11 -4.74 -0.42
CA SER A 48 2.66 -4.63 -0.48
C SER A 48 2.20 -3.19 -0.29
N ILE A 49 2.81 -2.49 0.65
CA ILE A 49 2.46 -1.08 0.89
C ILE A 49 2.74 -0.25 -0.35
N ILE A 50 3.89 -0.47 -0.97
CA ILE A 50 4.30 0.31 -2.14
C ILE A 50 3.39 0.00 -3.32
N ALA A 51 3.04 -1.27 -3.53
CA ALA A 51 2.15 -1.65 -4.62
C ALA A 51 0.76 -1.04 -4.45
N GLU A 52 0.26 -1.05 -3.23
CA GLU A 52 -1.04 -0.44 -2.95
C GLU A 52 -0.99 1.07 -3.15
N ALA A 53 0.09 1.69 -2.73
CA ALA A 53 0.24 3.12 -2.91
C ALA A 53 0.29 3.49 -4.40
N ALA A 54 0.97 2.69 -5.21
CA ALA A 54 1.01 2.93 -6.64
C ALA A 54 -0.39 2.85 -7.25
N PHE A 55 -1.15 1.86 -6.86
CA PHE A 55 -2.50 1.68 -7.34
C PHE A 55 -3.38 2.86 -6.92
N LEU A 56 -3.24 3.26 -5.67
CA LEU A 56 -4.02 4.38 -5.15
C LEU A 56 -3.70 5.69 -5.86
N VAL A 57 -2.44 5.94 -6.14
CA VAL A 57 -2.05 7.15 -6.85
C VAL A 57 -2.70 7.17 -8.23
N GLU A 58 -2.75 6.03 -8.89
CA GLU A 58 -3.42 5.95 -10.18
C GLU A 58 -4.91 6.22 -10.08
N LEU A 59 -5.57 5.63 -9.11
CA LEU A 59 -6.99 5.87 -8.90
C LEU A 59 -7.25 7.34 -8.59
N TRP A 60 -6.38 7.93 -7.82
CA TRP A 60 -6.51 9.33 -7.45
C TRP A 60 -6.38 10.22 -8.69
N SER A 61 -5.42 9.92 -9.56
CA SER A 61 -5.24 10.71 -10.77
C SER A 61 -6.42 10.57 -11.72
N GLN A 62 -7.16 9.48 -11.64
CA GLN A 62 -8.34 9.27 -12.44
C GLN A 62 -9.60 9.80 -11.79
N GLY A 63 -9.50 10.31 -10.59
CA GLY A 63 -10.66 10.85 -9.89
C GLY A 63 -11.52 9.79 -9.22
N ASP A 64 -11.02 8.57 -9.09
CA ASP A 64 -11.80 7.47 -8.56
C ASP A 64 -11.79 7.38 -7.04
N VAL A 65 -10.95 8.16 -6.38
CA VAL A 65 -10.93 8.23 -4.92
C VAL A 65 -10.87 9.69 -4.49
N THR A 66 -11.32 9.94 -3.27
CA THR A 66 -11.33 11.30 -2.76
C THR A 66 -9.95 11.73 -2.29
N ASP A 67 -9.73 13.03 -2.28
CA ASP A 67 -8.46 13.59 -1.82
C ASP A 67 -8.17 13.21 -0.37
N ILE A 68 -9.18 13.28 0.45
CA ILE A 68 -8.99 13.00 1.88
C ILE A 68 -8.54 11.56 2.09
N PHE A 69 -9.19 10.64 1.39
CA PHE A 69 -8.84 9.23 1.52
C PHE A 69 -7.43 8.97 1.00
N ALA A 70 -7.13 9.53 -0.18
CA ALA A 70 -5.82 9.30 -0.79
C ALA A 70 -4.70 9.84 0.07
N ARG A 71 -4.85 11.05 0.58
CA ARG A 71 -3.82 11.64 1.43
C ARG A 71 -3.62 10.88 2.71
N GLY A 72 -4.72 10.46 3.33
CA GLY A 72 -4.61 9.67 4.56
C GLY A 72 -3.88 8.36 4.35
N PHE A 73 -4.20 7.68 3.26
CA PHE A 73 -3.53 6.43 2.94
C PHE A 73 -2.05 6.65 2.69
N LEU A 74 -1.70 7.66 1.89
CA LEU A 74 -0.31 7.91 1.55
C LEU A 74 0.51 8.33 2.77
N GLU A 75 -0.08 9.10 3.66
CA GLU A 75 0.60 9.47 4.90
C GLU A 75 0.90 8.25 5.75
N THR A 76 -0.07 7.35 5.85
CA THR A 76 0.13 6.13 6.61
C THR A 76 1.21 5.27 5.95
N ALA A 77 1.19 5.17 4.63
CA ALA A 77 2.20 4.42 3.92
C ALA A 77 3.59 4.99 4.16
N GLU A 78 3.71 6.31 4.13
CA GLU A 78 5.00 6.96 4.39
C GLU A 78 5.50 6.67 5.79
N GLU A 79 4.62 6.72 6.77
CA GLU A 79 5.00 6.42 8.15
C GLU A 79 5.49 4.99 8.29
N GLN A 80 4.81 4.08 7.66
CA GLN A 80 5.19 2.67 7.75
C GLN A 80 6.50 2.39 7.05
N LEU A 81 6.71 3.01 5.90
CA LEU A 81 7.98 2.86 5.20
C LEU A 81 9.12 3.49 5.99
N ALA A 82 8.88 4.64 6.60
CA ALA A 82 9.90 5.29 7.41
C ALA A 82 10.33 4.41 8.57
N SER A 83 9.37 3.73 9.17
CA SER A 83 9.68 2.81 10.26
C SER A 83 10.61 1.70 9.79
N SER A 84 10.37 1.18 8.59
CA SER A 84 11.23 0.12 8.03
C SER A 84 12.59 0.65 7.62
N VAL A 85 12.65 1.87 7.10
CA VAL A 85 13.91 2.48 6.74
C VAL A 85 14.82 2.62 7.96
N ASP A 86 14.21 2.88 9.11
CA ASP A 86 14.96 3.05 10.35
C ASP A 86 15.38 1.72 10.98
N ASN A 87 14.96 0.60 10.42
CA ASN A 87 15.30 -0.69 10.98
C ASN A 87 16.75 -1.05 10.62
N PRO A 88 17.66 -1.10 11.60
CA PRO A 88 19.07 -1.35 11.29
C PRO A 88 19.33 -2.79 10.85
N ASP A 89 18.40 -3.69 11.08
CA ASP A 89 18.57 -5.08 10.69
C ASP A 89 18.28 -5.33 9.23
N LEU A 90 17.67 -4.38 8.53
CA LEU A 90 17.38 -4.55 7.13
C LEU A 90 18.63 -4.31 6.29
N ASP A 91 18.72 -5.06 5.21
CA ASP A 91 19.79 -4.90 4.25
C ASP A 91 19.84 -3.46 3.73
N ALA A 92 21.04 -2.94 3.57
CA ALA A 92 21.23 -1.54 3.15
C ALA A 92 20.63 -1.27 1.78
N GLY A 93 20.73 -2.24 0.86
CA GLY A 93 20.14 -2.08 -0.46
C GLY A 93 18.63 -1.98 -0.40
N VAL A 94 18.01 -2.77 0.46
CA VAL A 94 16.56 -2.70 0.65
C VAL A 94 16.18 -1.36 1.26
N ARG A 95 16.94 -0.90 2.25
CA ARG A 95 16.64 0.40 2.86
C ARG A 95 16.75 1.53 1.86
N ASP A 96 17.72 1.47 0.95
CA ASP A 96 17.84 2.47 -0.10
C ASP A 96 16.64 2.47 -1.02
N GLU A 97 16.13 1.28 -1.34
CA GLU A 97 14.93 1.19 -2.16
C GLU A 97 13.71 1.75 -1.43
N LEU A 98 13.63 1.53 -0.12
CA LEU A 98 12.52 2.08 0.65
C LEU A 98 12.61 3.60 0.75
N LYS A 99 13.81 4.15 0.83
CA LYS A 99 13.97 5.61 0.79
C LYS A 99 13.51 6.17 -0.55
N ALA A 100 13.87 5.49 -1.64
CA ALA A 100 13.43 5.91 -2.96
C ALA A 100 11.90 5.82 -3.07
N ALA A 101 11.31 4.80 -2.46
CA ALA A 101 9.86 4.66 -2.46
C ALA A 101 9.20 5.80 -1.69
N SER A 102 9.79 6.21 -0.56
CA SER A 102 9.25 7.33 0.20
C SER A 102 9.26 8.62 -0.63
N LEU A 103 10.34 8.84 -1.36
CA LEU A 103 10.41 10.02 -2.24
C LEU A 103 9.39 9.92 -3.36
N ALA A 104 9.18 8.73 -3.91
CA ALA A 104 8.19 8.54 -4.96
C ALA A 104 6.77 8.75 -4.43
N LEU A 105 6.52 8.39 -3.18
CA LEU A 105 5.23 8.66 -2.55
C LEU A 105 4.98 10.15 -2.44
N GLU A 106 5.98 10.90 -2.01
CA GLU A 106 5.85 12.35 -1.92
C GLU A 106 5.60 12.96 -3.29
N ALA A 107 6.26 12.44 -4.31
CA ALA A 107 6.10 12.93 -5.67
C ALA A 107 4.85 12.35 -6.35
N ARG A 108 4.19 11.40 -5.72
CA ARG A 108 3.03 10.71 -6.27
C ARG A 108 3.34 10.07 -7.61
N ASP A 109 4.47 9.43 -7.69
CA ASP A 109 4.95 8.83 -8.92
C ASP A 109 4.64 7.33 -8.93
N ALA A 110 3.50 6.98 -9.49
CA ALA A 110 3.05 5.60 -9.51
C ALA A 110 3.98 4.69 -10.31
N GLY A 111 4.57 5.21 -11.35
CA GLY A 111 5.48 4.41 -12.18
C GLY A 111 6.71 3.97 -11.42
N VAL A 112 7.32 4.91 -10.68
CA VAL A 112 8.49 4.60 -9.88
C VAL A 112 8.12 3.66 -8.74
N LEU A 113 6.96 3.87 -8.12
CA LEU A 113 6.51 3.00 -7.05
C LEU A 113 6.34 1.56 -7.55
N ARG A 114 5.78 1.40 -8.74
CA ARG A 114 5.64 0.07 -9.30
C ARG A 114 6.98 -0.56 -9.59
N GLN A 115 7.90 0.19 -10.11
CA GLN A 115 9.23 -0.31 -10.40
C GLN A 115 9.91 -0.79 -9.13
N ILE A 116 9.82 -0.01 -8.07
CA ILE A 116 10.41 -0.39 -6.78
C ILE A 116 9.75 -1.65 -6.23
N SER A 117 8.43 -1.73 -6.34
CA SER A 117 7.71 -2.91 -5.89
C SER A 117 8.19 -4.16 -6.63
N ASN A 118 8.41 -4.05 -7.94
CA ASN A 118 8.89 -5.17 -8.73
C ASN A 118 10.31 -5.56 -8.34
N GLU A 119 11.15 -4.58 -8.04
CA GLU A 119 12.51 -4.87 -7.61
C GLU A 119 12.54 -5.57 -6.26
N LEU A 120 11.68 -5.15 -5.35
CA LEU A 120 11.56 -5.81 -4.06
C LEU A 120 11.04 -7.23 -4.21
N TYR A 121 10.10 -7.42 -5.12
CA TYR A 121 9.60 -8.76 -5.39
C TYR A 121 10.71 -9.66 -5.92
N ALA A 122 11.56 -9.14 -6.78
CA ALA A 122 12.69 -9.92 -7.28
C ALA A 122 13.63 -10.30 -6.15
N ARG A 123 13.85 -9.42 -5.19
CA ARG A 123 14.67 -9.75 -4.03
C ARG A 123 14.05 -10.83 -3.18
N GLU A 124 12.72 -10.80 -3.02
CA GLU A 124 12.03 -11.86 -2.29
C GLU A 124 12.27 -13.21 -2.92
N ARG A 125 12.26 -13.26 -4.25
CA ARG A 125 12.40 -14.52 -4.95
C ARG A 125 13.81 -15.06 -4.87
N GLN A 126 14.78 -14.20 -4.67
CA GLN A 126 16.17 -14.64 -4.54
C GLN A 126 16.47 -15.11 -3.13
N GLY A 127 15.75 -14.59 -2.16
CA GLY A 127 15.94 -14.99 -0.80
C GLY A 127 15.20 -16.26 -0.50
#